data_170c5aa82decb0a335745fa59416b5f6
#
_entry.id   170c5aa82decb0a335745fa59416b5f6
#
_cell.length_a   1.000
_cell.length_b   1.000
_cell.length_c   1.000
_cell.angle_alpha   90.00
_cell.angle_beta   90.00
_cell.angle_gamma   90.00
#
_symmetry.space_group_name_H-M   'P 1'
#
loop_
_entity.id
_entity.type
_entity.pdbx_description
1 polymer ?
#
loop_
_entity_poly.entity_id
_entity_poly.type
_entity_poly.pdbx_seq_one_letter_code
_entity_poly.pdbx_strand_id
1 'polypeptide(L)'
;MRITAIHDIVVPISSKIRNAYIDFSTMTASVVAVATDARRDGRPVVGFGFNSNGRYAPQGLLRERFIPRLLRAAPADLQDERGLIDPGKAWTIMMQNEKPGGHGERSVAVGVLDMAIWDAVAKAEGLPLWKLLADRYNTGRSDPTAWVYAAGGYYYPGKDLDQLRDEIKGYLDRGYSTVKIKIGGADLAEDMQRIEAVLKLVNTGKSLCVDVNGRFDLDTALEYADAIAPLELRWYEEPLDPLDYLLHAALATRYSGPLATGENLFSMQDCRNLIRHGGLRSDRDVLQFDPALSYGLVEYMRTLDMLRMNGWSSRRCVPHGGHQFALNIAVGLQLGGNESYPHVFAPFGGFADDCAVRDSRVALPDIPGIGFEAKAALYAVMKPMIESVPAI
;
A
#
# COMPACT_ATOMS: atom_id res chain seq x y z
N MET A 1 10.81 10.29 24.48
CA MET A 1 9.61 9.49 24.18
C MET A 1 9.95 8.02 24.29
N ARG A 2 9.19 7.26 25.11
CA ARG A 2 9.41 5.82 25.32
C ARG A 2 8.12 5.07 24.98
N ILE A 3 8.24 3.87 24.46
CA ILE A 3 7.09 2.96 24.28
C ILE A 3 6.71 2.44 25.67
N THR A 4 5.45 2.60 26.05
CA THR A 4 4.92 2.17 27.36
C THR A 4 4.11 0.89 27.24
N ALA A 5 3.40 0.71 26.11
CA ALA A 5 2.65 -0.50 25.81
C ALA A 5 2.46 -0.64 24.29
N ILE A 6 2.26 -1.87 23.83
CA ILE A 6 1.83 -2.17 22.47
C ILE A 6 0.66 -3.16 22.57
N HIS A 7 -0.49 -2.75 22.04
CA HIS A 7 -1.69 -3.56 21.98
C HIS A 7 -1.94 -4.00 20.55
N ASP A 8 -2.47 -5.20 20.34
CA ASP A 8 -2.90 -5.70 19.04
C ASP A 8 -4.27 -6.37 19.12
N ILE A 9 -5.05 -6.19 18.08
CA ILE A 9 -6.32 -6.87 17.86
C ILE A 9 -6.38 -7.43 16.43
N VAL A 10 -7.22 -8.43 16.21
CA VAL A 10 -7.55 -8.96 14.89
C VAL A 10 -8.97 -8.59 14.54
N VAL A 11 -9.15 -8.00 13.36
CA VAL A 11 -10.44 -7.53 12.86
C VAL A 11 -10.74 -8.27 11.55
N PRO A 12 -11.94 -8.87 11.38
CA PRO A 12 -12.32 -9.44 10.11
C PRO A 12 -12.54 -8.35 9.07
N ILE A 13 -12.08 -8.61 7.84
CA ILE A 13 -12.40 -7.78 6.68
C ILE A 13 -13.66 -8.36 6.05
N SER A 14 -14.81 -7.74 6.28
CA SER A 14 -16.06 -8.20 5.65
C SER A 14 -16.08 -7.77 4.18
N SER A 15 -15.83 -8.70 3.27
CA SER A 15 -15.84 -8.47 1.84
C SER A 15 -16.38 -9.67 1.08
N LYS A 16 -17.14 -9.43 0.02
CA LYS A 16 -17.64 -10.49 -0.90
C LYS A 16 -16.86 -10.52 -2.22
N ILE A 17 -15.82 -9.71 -2.33
CA ILE A 17 -15.06 -9.57 -3.58
C ILE A 17 -14.06 -10.71 -3.75
N ARG A 18 -13.74 -11.00 -5.00
CA ARG A 18 -12.72 -11.97 -5.43
C ARG A 18 -11.89 -11.40 -6.57
N ASN A 19 -10.62 -11.76 -6.58
CA ASN A 19 -9.80 -11.63 -7.78
C ASN A 19 -9.57 -13.03 -8.40
N ALA A 20 -8.60 -13.17 -9.29
CA ALA A 20 -8.29 -14.46 -9.93
C ALA A 20 -7.78 -15.54 -8.94
N TYR A 21 -7.30 -15.15 -7.75
CA TYR A 21 -6.73 -16.04 -6.75
C TYR A 21 -7.47 -16.07 -5.42
N ILE A 22 -7.89 -14.92 -4.89
CA ILE A 22 -8.26 -14.73 -3.51
C ILE A 22 -9.76 -14.47 -3.36
N ASP A 23 -10.39 -15.19 -2.43
CA ASP A 23 -11.67 -14.85 -1.83
C ASP A 23 -11.41 -14.07 -0.53
N PHE A 24 -11.78 -12.81 -0.51
CA PHE A 24 -11.53 -11.93 0.64
C PHE A 24 -12.55 -12.07 1.78
N SER A 25 -13.53 -12.95 1.64
CA SER A 25 -14.64 -13.09 2.62
C SER A 25 -14.17 -13.61 4.00
N THR A 26 -13.03 -14.30 4.07
CA THR A 26 -12.45 -14.85 5.31
C THR A 26 -11.22 -14.09 5.80
N MET A 27 -10.85 -13.02 5.12
CA MET A 27 -9.62 -12.29 5.43
C MET A 27 -9.74 -11.49 6.72
N THR A 28 -8.63 -11.41 7.45
CA THR A 28 -8.52 -10.65 8.69
C THR A 28 -7.37 -9.64 8.60
N ALA A 29 -7.46 -8.57 9.39
CA ALA A 29 -6.38 -7.60 9.57
C ALA A 29 -5.95 -7.52 11.04
N SER A 30 -4.64 -7.46 11.28
CA SER A 30 -4.10 -7.01 12.57
C SER A 30 -4.12 -5.49 12.62
N VAL A 31 -4.57 -4.95 13.77
CA VAL A 31 -4.46 -3.54 14.12
C VAL A 31 -3.62 -3.45 15.37
N VAL A 32 -2.63 -2.54 15.39
CA VAL A 32 -1.80 -2.30 16.57
C VAL A 32 -1.91 -0.84 17.02
N ALA A 33 -1.76 -0.65 18.32
CA ALA A 33 -1.62 0.65 18.98
C ALA A 33 -0.31 0.67 19.77
N VAL A 34 0.59 1.59 19.42
CA VAL A 34 1.84 1.84 20.13
C VAL A 34 1.63 3.03 21.06
N ALA A 35 1.49 2.78 22.36
CA ALA A 35 1.34 3.80 23.38
C ALA A 35 2.72 4.30 23.83
N THR A 36 2.82 5.61 24.07
CA THR A 36 4.07 6.25 24.52
C THR A 36 3.86 7.10 25.77
N ASP A 37 4.95 7.47 26.45
CA ASP A 37 4.94 8.42 27.56
C ASP A 37 4.87 9.89 27.11
N ALA A 38 4.95 10.17 25.81
CA ALA A 38 4.75 11.51 25.28
C ALA A 38 3.29 11.95 25.40
N ARG A 39 3.08 13.23 25.65
CA ARG A 39 1.75 13.85 25.71
C ARG A 39 1.65 15.02 24.75
N ARG A 40 0.51 15.15 24.10
CA ARG A 40 0.14 16.29 23.30
C ARG A 40 -1.26 16.74 23.72
N ASP A 41 -1.43 18.03 23.99
CA ASP A 41 -2.72 18.60 24.46
C ASP A 41 -3.33 17.82 25.63
N GLY A 42 -2.46 17.40 26.57
CA GLY A 42 -2.83 16.64 27.78
C GLY A 42 -3.16 15.16 27.53
N ARG A 43 -3.15 14.68 26.29
CA ARG A 43 -3.46 13.29 25.94
C ARG A 43 -2.20 12.48 25.63
N PRO A 44 -2.16 11.18 25.94
CA PRO A 44 -1.07 10.31 25.52
C PRO A 44 -0.95 10.28 23.99
N VAL A 45 0.29 10.27 23.49
CA VAL A 45 0.55 10.02 22.07
C VAL A 45 0.49 8.52 21.83
N VAL A 46 -0.46 8.11 20.99
CA VAL A 46 -0.65 6.72 20.55
C VAL A 46 -0.58 6.67 19.03
N GLY A 47 0.32 5.85 18.51
CA GLY A 47 0.40 5.60 17.07
C GLY A 47 -0.32 4.32 16.69
N PHE A 48 -0.94 4.31 15.53
CA PHE A 48 -1.70 3.18 15.00
C PHE A 48 -1.09 2.62 13.73
N GLY A 49 -1.24 1.31 13.54
CA GLY A 49 -0.88 0.61 12.32
C GLY A 49 -1.79 -0.58 12.07
N PHE A 50 -1.85 -1.01 10.81
CA PHE A 50 -2.59 -2.20 10.40
C PHE A 50 -1.89 -2.84 9.18
N ASN A 51 -2.12 -4.14 8.94
CA ASN A 51 -1.60 -4.76 7.72
C ASN A 51 -2.49 -4.42 6.52
N SER A 52 -1.84 -4.12 5.39
CA SER A 52 -2.50 -3.90 4.12
C SER A 52 -3.26 -5.15 3.65
N ASN A 53 -4.25 -4.95 2.80
CA ASN A 53 -5.04 -6.03 2.21
C ASN A 53 -4.17 -7.00 1.38
N GLY A 54 -4.68 -8.20 1.18
CA GLY A 54 -4.00 -9.27 0.45
C GLY A 54 -3.17 -10.20 1.34
N ARG A 55 -3.04 -9.91 2.64
CA ARG A 55 -2.39 -10.78 3.64
C ARG A 55 -3.23 -10.87 4.91
N TYR A 56 -3.25 -12.06 5.53
CA TYR A 56 -3.93 -12.28 6.80
C TYR A 56 -3.23 -11.59 7.97
N ALA A 57 -3.94 -11.45 9.07
CA ALA A 57 -3.42 -10.90 10.32
C ALA A 57 -2.21 -11.69 10.84
N PRO A 58 -1.00 -11.09 10.96
CA PRO A 58 0.20 -11.76 11.42
C PRO A 58 0.33 -11.77 12.96
N GLN A 59 -0.76 -11.96 13.70
CA GLN A 59 -0.85 -11.76 15.15
C GLN A 59 0.17 -12.59 15.94
N GLY A 60 0.38 -13.86 15.58
CA GLY A 60 1.37 -14.70 16.26
C GLY A 60 2.79 -14.13 16.19
N LEU A 61 3.19 -13.63 15.00
CA LEU A 61 4.50 -12.98 14.83
C LEU A 61 4.61 -11.68 15.63
N LEU A 62 3.55 -10.90 15.68
CA LEU A 62 3.50 -9.67 16.48
C LEU A 62 3.72 -9.98 17.96
N ARG A 63 2.91 -10.86 18.55
CA ARG A 63 2.88 -11.15 20.00
C ARG A 63 4.10 -11.89 20.51
N GLU A 64 4.59 -12.87 19.74
CA GLU A 64 5.65 -13.75 20.21
C GLU A 64 7.05 -13.24 19.86
N ARG A 65 7.17 -12.39 18.82
CA ARG A 65 8.48 -12.01 18.30
C ARG A 65 8.74 -10.50 18.36
N PHE A 66 7.97 -9.70 17.64
CA PHE A 66 8.34 -8.30 17.38
C PHE A 66 7.94 -7.33 18.50
N ILE A 67 6.74 -7.45 19.04
CA ILE A 67 6.30 -6.64 20.21
C ILE A 67 7.23 -6.84 21.42
N PRO A 68 7.56 -8.10 21.83
CA PRO A 68 8.49 -8.30 22.94
C PRO A 68 9.90 -7.73 22.72
N ARG A 69 10.38 -7.65 21.48
CA ARG A 69 11.68 -7.03 21.18
C ARG A 69 11.67 -5.54 21.46
N LEU A 70 10.63 -4.84 20.98
CA LEU A 70 10.46 -3.40 21.21
C LEU A 70 10.27 -3.07 22.69
N LEU A 71 9.46 -3.85 23.42
CA LEU A 71 9.19 -3.59 24.84
C LEU A 71 10.38 -3.90 25.75
N ARG A 72 11.29 -4.81 25.34
CA ARG A 72 12.52 -5.14 26.10
C ARG A 72 13.72 -4.26 25.75
N ALA A 73 13.65 -3.52 24.65
CA ALA A 73 14.75 -2.63 24.26
C ALA A 73 14.92 -1.50 25.29
N ALA A 74 16.17 -1.16 25.57
CA ALA A 74 16.42 0.02 26.40
C ALA A 74 15.95 1.29 25.66
N PRO A 75 15.36 2.28 26.33
CA PRO A 75 14.88 3.50 25.67
C PRO A 75 15.95 4.17 24.80
N ALA A 76 17.20 4.20 25.23
CA ALA A 76 18.32 4.78 24.49
C ALA A 76 18.58 4.07 23.16
N ASP A 77 18.27 2.78 23.05
CA ASP A 77 18.42 2.00 21.81
C ASP A 77 17.33 2.32 20.78
N LEU A 78 16.24 2.96 21.20
CA LEU A 78 15.11 3.33 20.38
C LEU A 78 15.07 4.84 20.06
N GLN A 79 15.80 5.68 20.81
CA GLN A 79 15.67 7.14 20.73
C GLN A 79 16.73 7.79 19.83
N ASP A 80 16.33 8.88 19.18
CA ASP A 80 17.23 9.84 18.53
C ASP A 80 17.89 10.79 19.59
N GLU A 81 18.73 11.70 19.12
CA GLU A 81 19.42 12.69 19.97
C GLU A 81 18.47 13.67 20.69
N ARG A 82 17.24 13.82 20.21
CA ARG A 82 16.18 14.67 20.79
C ARG A 82 15.32 13.91 21.80
N GLY A 83 15.60 12.62 22.00
CA GLY A 83 14.83 11.74 22.86
C GLY A 83 13.48 11.30 22.27
N LEU A 84 13.25 11.48 20.99
CA LEU A 84 12.11 10.91 20.26
C LEU A 84 12.43 9.49 19.78
N ILE A 85 11.41 8.67 19.55
CA ILE A 85 11.64 7.36 18.93
C ILE A 85 12.18 7.57 17.52
N ASP A 86 13.27 6.88 17.20
CA ASP A 86 13.83 6.77 15.85
C ASP A 86 13.26 5.52 15.18
N PRO A 87 12.43 5.65 14.11
CA PRO A 87 11.85 4.50 13.44
C PRO A 87 12.91 3.54 12.87
N GLY A 88 14.07 4.05 12.41
CA GLY A 88 15.15 3.24 11.89
C GLY A 88 15.81 2.36 12.99
N LYS A 89 15.99 2.91 14.20
CA LYS A 89 16.47 2.15 15.36
C LYS A 89 15.43 1.11 15.78
N ALA A 90 14.16 1.48 15.85
CA ALA A 90 13.07 0.55 16.18
C ALA A 90 12.98 -0.59 15.16
N TRP A 91 13.12 -0.29 13.87
CA TRP A 91 13.18 -1.28 12.81
C TRP A 91 14.39 -2.23 13.00
N THR A 92 15.56 -1.70 13.34
CA THR A 92 16.76 -2.48 13.60
C THR A 92 16.57 -3.45 14.78
N ILE A 93 15.94 -2.98 15.87
CA ILE A 93 15.59 -3.82 17.03
C ILE A 93 14.63 -4.93 16.62
N MET A 94 13.58 -4.63 15.83
CA MET A 94 12.66 -5.66 15.33
C MET A 94 13.39 -6.72 14.50
N MET A 95 14.34 -6.32 13.67
CA MET A 95 15.07 -7.23 12.77
C MET A 95 16.27 -7.93 13.38
N GLN A 96 16.57 -7.72 14.67
CA GLN A 96 17.61 -8.47 15.37
C GLN A 96 17.37 -9.98 15.30
N ASN A 97 18.43 -10.74 15.03
CA ASN A 97 18.37 -12.20 14.94
C ASN A 97 17.47 -12.75 13.81
N GLU A 98 17.17 -11.96 12.79
CA GLU A 98 16.44 -12.43 11.61
C GLU A 98 17.41 -12.89 10.52
N LYS A 99 17.21 -14.11 10.01
CA LYS A 99 17.98 -14.59 8.85
C LYS A 99 17.59 -13.81 7.58
N PRO A 100 18.54 -13.55 6.69
CA PRO A 100 18.22 -13.00 5.36
C PRO A 100 17.29 -13.93 4.56
N GLY A 101 16.48 -13.35 3.68
CA GLY A 101 15.52 -14.06 2.83
C GLY A 101 14.24 -14.48 3.57
N GLY A 102 13.40 -15.26 2.90
CA GLY A 102 12.12 -15.73 3.46
C GLY A 102 11.15 -14.59 3.76
N HIS A 103 11.02 -13.63 2.84
CA HIS A 103 10.11 -12.49 2.97
C HIS A 103 8.67 -12.94 2.75
N GLY A 104 7.76 -12.50 3.61
CA GLY A 104 6.35 -12.89 3.61
C GLY A 104 5.65 -12.34 4.85
N GLU A 105 4.99 -13.17 5.66
CA GLU A 105 4.26 -12.74 6.86
C GLU A 105 5.13 -11.99 7.88
N ARG A 106 6.44 -12.28 7.92
CA ARG A 106 7.40 -11.53 8.74
C ARG A 106 7.48 -10.06 8.33
N SER A 107 7.53 -9.78 7.04
CA SER A 107 7.58 -8.41 6.54
C SER A 107 6.30 -7.66 6.84
N VAL A 108 5.16 -8.33 6.75
CA VAL A 108 3.85 -7.77 7.11
C VAL A 108 3.79 -7.40 8.59
N ALA A 109 4.22 -8.28 9.49
CA ALA A 109 4.22 -8.01 10.93
C ALA A 109 5.11 -6.81 11.31
N VAL A 110 6.30 -6.70 10.72
CA VAL A 110 7.18 -5.55 10.94
C VAL A 110 6.58 -4.27 10.36
N GLY A 111 5.96 -4.34 9.18
CA GLY A 111 5.31 -3.21 8.53
C GLY A 111 4.18 -2.60 9.36
N VAL A 112 3.37 -3.44 10.03
CA VAL A 112 2.30 -2.98 10.94
C VAL A 112 2.86 -2.16 12.10
N LEU A 113 3.95 -2.64 12.73
CA LEU A 113 4.59 -1.95 13.86
C LEU A 113 5.32 -0.69 13.40
N ASP A 114 6.02 -0.75 12.27
CA ASP A 114 6.70 0.41 11.68
C ASP A 114 5.70 1.54 11.36
N MET A 115 4.55 1.22 10.75
CA MET A 115 3.46 2.18 10.50
C MET A 115 3.01 2.86 11.80
N ALA A 116 2.77 2.09 12.88
CA ALA A 116 2.34 2.62 14.16
C ALA A 116 3.42 3.51 14.81
N ILE A 117 4.68 3.16 14.67
CA ILE A 117 5.81 3.97 15.19
C ILE A 117 5.91 5.29 14.43
N TRP A 118 5.80 5.28 13.10
CA TRP A 118 5.80 6.51 12.31
C TRP A 118 4.61 7.42 12.63
N ASP A 119 3.43 6.85 12.86
CA ASP A 119 2.24 7.59 13.29
C ASP A 119 2.48 8.26 14.67
N ALA A 120 3.04 7.50 15.63
CA ALA A 120 3.36 8.03 16.96
C ALA A 120 4.40 9.17 16.90
N VAL A 121 5.46 9.02 16.11
CA VAL A 121 6.51 10.02 15.95
C VAL A 121 5.97 11.29 15.31
N ALA A 122 5.19 11.18 14.24
CA ALA A 122 4.59 12.32 13.56
C ALA A 122 3.61 13.07 14.49
N LYS A 123 2.81 12.35 15.29
CA LYS A 123 1.93 12.93 16.32
C LYS A 123 2.72 13.64 17.41
N ALA A 124 3.82 13.07 17.90
CA ALA A 124 4.66 13.68 18.92
C ALA A 124 5.29 14.99 18.41
N GLU A 125 5.70 15.05 17.16
CA GLU A 125 6.21 16.27 16.53
C GLU A 125 5.10 17.26 16.11
N GLY A 126 3.84 16.83 16.16
CA GLY A 126 2.71 17.65 15.78
C GLY A 126 2.60 17.93 14.30
N LEU A 127 3.16 17.06 13.49
CA LEU A 127 3.19 17.18 12.05
C LEU A 127 2.38 16.05 11.38
N PRO A 128 1.71 16.32 10.26
CA PRO A 128 1.26 15.25 9.39
C PRO A 128 2.46 14.41 8.92
N LEU A 129 2.28 13.11 8.72
CA LEU A 129 3.38 12.24 8.30
C LEU A 129 3.98 12.70 6.96
N TRP A 130 3.15 13.13 6.00
CA TRP A 130 3.66 13.61 4.71
C TRP A 130 4.62 14.80 4.86
N LYS A 131 4.32 15.72 5.79
CA LYS A 131 5.18 16.89 6.04
C LYS A 131 6.45 16.48 6.76
N LEU A 132 6.35 15.61 7.76
CA LEU A 132 7.51 15.04 8.45
C LEU A 132 8.49 14.38 7.46
N LEU A 133 7.95 13.60 6.50
CA LEU A 133 8.76 12.95 5.47
C LEU A 133 9.41 13.96 4.51
N ALA A 134 8.65 14.98 4.07
CA ALA A 134 9.18 16.04 3.24
C ALA A 134 10.35 16.77 3.92
N ASP A 135 10.16 17.15 5.19
CA ASP A 135 11.16 17.91 5.95
C ASP A 135 12.43 17.09 6.20
N ARG A 136 12.30 15.80 6.56
CA ARG A 136 13.44 14.95 6.91
C ARG A 136 14.18 14.36 5.71
N TYR A 137 13.46 14.00 4.64
CA TYR A 137 14.00 13.15 3.57
C TYR A 137 13.88 13.76 2.16
N ASN A 138 13.18 14.89 2.01
CA ASN A 138 12.97 15.50 0.70
C ASN A 138 13.22 17.03 0.69
N THR A 139 14.09 17.51 1.54
CA THR A 139 14.50 18.93 1.63
C THR A 139 13.32 19.90 1.77
N GLY A 140 12.28 19.50 2.54
CA GLY A 140 11.05 20.26 2.75
C GLY A 140 10.07 20.26 1.58
N ARG A 141 10.34 19.52 0.52
CA ARG A 141 9.48 19.47 -0.67
C ARG A 141 8.47 18.34 -0.60
N SER A 142 7.21 18.67 -0.87
CA SER A 142 6.11 17.72 -1.03
C SER A 142 5.26 18.11 -2.22
N ASP A 143 4.40 17.21 -2.67
CA ASP A 143 3.37 17.55 -3.65
C ASP A 143 2.14 18.14 -2.94
N PRO A 144 1.43 19.10 -3.54
CA PRO A 144 0.21 19.66 -2.98
C PRO A 144 -0.95 18.64 -3.02
N THR A 145 -0.90 17.69 -3.94
CA THR A 145 -1.88 16.61 -4.14
C THR A 145 -1.20 15.37 -4.67
N ALA A 146 -1.70 14.18 -4.34
CA ALA A 146 -1.30 12.93 -5.01
C ALA A 146 -2.26 12.62 -6.17
N TRP A 147 -1.73 12.07 -7.25
CA TRP A 147 -2.55 11.37 -8.23
C TRP A 147 -3.02 10.03 -7.66
N VAL A 148 -4.30 9.69 -7.89
CA VAL A 148 -4.92 8.45 -7.42
C VAL A 148 -5.80 7.82 -8.50
N TYR A 149 -5.94 6.51 -8.46
CA TYR A 149 -6.88 5.76 -9.29
C TYR A 149 -7.76 4.87 -8.41
N ALA A 150 -9.00 4.62 -8.85
CA ALA A 150 -9.90 3.72 -8.15
C ALA A 150 -9.64 2.27 -8.56
N ALA A 151 -9.31 1.40 -7.62
CA ALA A 151 -9.19 -0.03 -7.84
C ALA A 151 -10.50 -0.75 -7.48
N GLY A 152 -10.99 -1.55 -8.43
CA GLY A 152 -12.24 -2.29 -8.32
C GLY A 152 -12.36 -3.33 -9.42
N GLY A 153 -13.57 -3.50 -9.94
CA GLY A 153 -13.82 -4.45 -11.03
C GLY A 153 -13.55 -5.91 -10.65
N TYR A 154 -13.63 -6.23 -9.35
CA TYR A 154 -13.47 -7.60 -8.85
C TYR A 154 -14.57 -8.52 -9.38
N TYR A 155 -14.30 -9.82 -9.38
CA TYR A 155 -15.30 -10.85 -9.65
C TYR A 155 -16.08 -11.17 -8.38
N TYR A 156 -17.36 -11.42 -8.50
CA TYR A 156 -18.18 -12.07 -7.48
C TYR A 156 -19.42 -12.71 -8.11
N PRO A 157 -20.03 -13.72 -7.49
CA PRO A 157 -21.18 -14.41 -8.07
C PRO A 157 -22.32 -13.46 -8.41
N GLY A 158 -22.81 -13.54 -9.65
CA GLY A 158 -23.91 -12.71 -10.14
C GLY A 158 -23.53 -11.31 -10.64
N LYS A 159 -22.25 -10.94 -10.61
CA LYS A 159 -21.81 -9.67 -11.19
C LYS A 159 -21.71 -9.78 -12.71
N ASP A 160 -22.58 -9.05 -13.37
CA ASP A 160 -22.61 -8.91 -14.83
C ASP A 160 -21.93 -7.60 -15.30
N LEU A 161 -21.99 -7.34 -16.60
CA LEU A 161 -21.41 -6.14 -17.20
C LEU A 161 -22.13 -4.85 -16.77
N ASP A 162 -23.42 -4.90 -16.46
CA ASP A 162 -24.17 -3.71 -16.05
C ASP A 162 -23.77 -3.29 -14.63
N GLN A 163 -23.62 -4.27 -13.74
CA GLN A 163 -23.08 -4.02 -12.39
C GLN A 163 -21.64 -3.52 -12.40
N LEU A 164 -20.80 -4.03 -13.33
CA LEU A 164 -19.46 -3.49 -13.54
C LEU A 164 -19.52 -2.03 -14.01
N ARG A 165 -20.38 -1.72 -14.98
CA ARG A 165 -20.56 -0.34 -15.48
C ARG A 165 -21.02 0.61 -14.37
N ASP A 166 -21.94 0.17 -13.52
CA ASP A 166 -22.46 0.99 -12.42
C ASP A 166 -21.41 1.23 -11.33
N GLU A 167 -20.58 0.22 -11.04
CA GLU A 167 -19.41 0.38 -10.16
C GLU A 167 -18.46 1.45 -10.70
N ILE A 168 -18.09 1.35 -11.99
CA ILE A 168 -17.16 2.31 -12.62
C ILE A 168 -17.77 3.73 -12.67
N LYS A 169 -19.04 3.89 -13.02
CA LYS A 169 -19.73 5.18 -12.95
C LYS A 169 -19.65 5.77 -11.54
N GLY A 170 -19.88 4.95 -10.50
CA GLY A 170 -19.75 5.37 -9.12
C GLY A 170 -18.34 5.87 -8.76
N TYR A 171 -17.28 5.37 -9.39
CA TYR A 171 -15.91 5.92 -9.23
C TYR A 171 -15.75 7.25 -9.97
N LEU A 172 -16.23 7.34 -11.20
CA LEU A 172 -16.19 8.59 -11.98
C LEU A 172 -16.95 9.72 -11.28
N ASP A 173 -18.12 9.44 -10.73
CA ASP A 173 -18.96 10.40 -9.97
C ASP A 173 -18.27 10.91 -8.69
N ARG A 174 -17.31 10.14 -8.14
CA ARG A 174 -16.45 10.56 -7.02
C ARG A 174 -15.20 11.33 -7.43
N GLY A 175 -15.03 11.64 -8.71
CA GLY A 175 -13.93 12.43 -9.24
C GLY A 175 -12.70 11.63 -9.65
N TYR A 176 -12.78 10.30 -9.72
CA TYR A 176 -11.72 9.51 -10.33
C TYR A 176 -11.84 9.57 -11.87
N SER A 177 -10.75 9.85 -12.56
CA SER A 177 -10.65 9.79 -14.01
C SER A 177 -9.86 8.58 -14.52
N THR A 178 -9.30 7.80 -13.59
CA THR A 178 -8.59 6.56 -13.86
C THR A 178 -9.10 5.46 -12.94
N VAL A 179 -9.31 4.28 -13.52
CA VAL A 179 -9.80 3.10 -12.80
C VAL A 179 -8.94 1.88 -13.11
N LYS A 180 -8.93 0.91 -12.20
CA LYS A 180 -8.31 -0.40 -12.37
C LYS A 180 -9.38 -1.48 -12.23
N ILE A 181 -9.40 -2.45 -13.13
CA ILE A 181 -10.28 -3.62 -13.06
C ILE A 181 -9.46 -4.90 -13.03
N LYS A 182 -10.00 -5.95 -12.43
CA LYS A 182 -9.41 -7.27 -12.42
C LYS A 182 -9.74 -8.01 -13.71
N ILE A 183 -8.75 -8.75 -14.24
CA ILE A 183 -8.86 -9.67 -15.36
C ILE A 183 -8.20 -11.01 -15.00
N GLY A 184 -8.31 -12.02 -15.84
CA GLY A 184 -7.74 -13.36 -15.61
C GLY A 184 -8.59 -14.28 -14.72
N GLY A 185 -9.73 -13.82 -14.23
CA GLY A 185 -10.72 -14.66 -13.55
C GLY A 185 -11.78 -15.26 -14.46
N ALA A 186 -11.81 -14.83 -15.71
CA ALA A 186 -12.64 -15.32 -16.80
C ALA A 186 -11.74 -15.68 -18.01
N ASP A 187 -12.34 -16.15 -19.12
CA ASP A 187 -11.59 -16.32 -20.38
C ASP A 187 -11.31 -14.97 -21.07
N LEU A 188 -10.39 -14.98 -22.05
CA LEU A 188 -9.98 -13.76 -22.75
C LEU A 188 -11.17 -13.03 -23.40
N ALA A 189 -12.12 -13.76 -23.98
CA ALA A 189 -13.25 -13.15 -24.67
C ALA A 189 -14.18 -12.39 -23.69
N GLU A 190 -14.44 -12.97 -22.53
CA GLU A 190 -15.22 -12.33 -21.47
C GLU A 190 -14.46 -11.13 -20.86
N ASP A 191 -13.17 -11.29 -20.57
CA ASP A 191 -12.36 -10.20 -20.04
C ASP A 191 -12.23 -9.03 -21.03
N MET A 192 -12.13 -9.30 -22.33
CA MET A 192 -12.18 -8.26 -23.37
C MET A 192 -13.52 -7.52 -23.39
N GLN A 193 -14.66 -8.21 -23.21
CA GLN A 193 -15.97 -7.54 -23.08
C GLN A 193 -16.02 -6.64 -21.85
N ARG A 194 -15.42 -7.05 -20.73
CA ARG A 194 -15.30 -6.24 -19.50
C ARG A 194 -14.44 -4.99 -19.74
N ILE A 195 -13.27 -5.15 -20.36
CA ILE A 195 -12.38 -4.04 -20.74
C ILE A 195 -13.09 -3.05 -21.65
N GLU A 196 -13.75 -3.52 -22.71
CA GLU A 196 -14.49 -2.67 -23.64
C GLU A 196 -15.65 -1.93 -22.97
N ALA A 197 -16.37 -2.60 -22.07
CA ALA A 197 -17.46 -1.98 -21.31
C ALA A 197 -16.97 -0.81 -20.47
N VAL A 198 -15.78 -0.93 -19.86
CA VAL A 198 -15.16 0.15 -19.06
C VAL A 198 -14.58 1.24 -19.97
N LEU A 199 -13.93 0.89 -21.08
CA LEU A 199 -13.38 1.87 -22.02
C LEU A 199 -14.45 2.83 -22.57
N LYS A 200 -15.69 2.34 -22.78
CA LYS A 200 -16.84 3.19 -23.18
C LYS A 200 -17.21 4.26 -22.14
N LEU A 201 -16.80 4.09 -20.88
CA LEU A 201 -17.08 5.03 -19.80
C LEU A 201 -15.90 6.00 -19.56
N VAL A 202 -14.67 5.51 -19.64
CA VAL A 202 -13.46 6.32 -19.37
C VAL A 202 -12.87 7.00 -20.60
N ASN A 203 -13.39 6.68 -21.80
CA ASN A 203 -13.09 7.30 -23.10
C ASN A 203 -11.65 7.13 -23.62
N THR A 204 -10.71 6.61 -22.87
CA THR A 204 -9.32 6.40 -23.30
C THR A 204 -8.68 5.24 -22.55
N GLY A 205 -7.85 4.45 -23.23
CA GLY A 205 -7.07 3.38 -22.60
C GLY A 205 -6.16 3.89 -21.49
N LYS A 206 -5.64 5.11 -21.62
CA LYS A 206 -4.78 5.75 -20.58
C LYS A 206 -5.49 6.03 -19.25
N SER A 207 -6.81 5.88 -19.21
CA SER A 207 -7.63 5.96 -17.99
C SER A 207 -8.01 4.59 -17.45
N LEU A 208 -7.53 3.49 -18.04
CA LEU A 208 -7.82 2.13 -17.60
C LEU A 208 -6.54 1.35 -17.31
N CYS A 209 -6.48 0.75 -16.13
CA CYS A 209 -5.50 -0.24 -15.73
C CYS A 209 -6.17 -1.62 -15.66
N VAL A 210 -5.45 -2.67 -16.04
CA VAL A 210 -5.92 -4.05 -15.88
C VAL A 210 -4.95 -4.86 -15.05
N ASP A 211 -5.47 -5.75 -14.19
CA ASP A 211 -4.69 -6.45 -13.17
C ASP A 211 -5.08 -7.94 -13.10
N VAL A 212 -4.07 -8.79 -13.26
CA VAL A 212 -4.19 -10.27 -13.31
C VAL A 212 -3.88 -10.92 -11.96
N ASN A 213 -3.19 -10.21 -11.07
CA ASN A 213 -2.67 -10.75 -9.81
C ASN A 213 -1.80 -12.01 -9.96
N GLY A 214 -0.91 -12.04 -10.96
CA GLY A 214 0.08 -13.10 -11.13
C GLY A 214 -0.46 -14.44 -11.67
N ARG A 215 -1.64 -14.44 -12.30
CA ARG A 215 -2.38 -15.67 -12.62
C ARG A 215 -1.86 -16.42 -13.84
N PHE A 216 -1.28 -15.73 -14.84
CA PHE A 216 -0.99 -16.31 -16.14
C PHE A 216 0.36 -17.02 -16.19
N ASP A 217 0.45 -18.00 -17.07
CA ASP A 217 1.73 -18.41 -17.66
C ASP A 217 2.15 -17.44 -18.78
N LEU A 218 3.33 -17.66 -19.35
CA LEU A 218 3.86 -16.73 -20.35
C LEU A 218 3.01 -16.70 -21.63
N ASP A 219 2.54 -17.86 -22.09
CA ASP A 219 1.76 -17.96 -23.32
C ASP A 219 0.43 -17.21 -23.20
N THR A 220 -0.29 -17.42 -22.10
CA THR A 220 -1.52 -16.69 -21.78
C THR A 220 -1.25 -15.18 -21.59
N ALA A 221 -0.16 -14.82 -20.90
CA ALA A 221 0.19 -13.42 -20.72
C ALA A 221 0.48 -12.72 -22.06
N LEU A 222 1.10 -13.41 -23.02
CA LEU A 222 1.37 -12.89 -24.36
C LEU A 222 0.07 -12.79 -25.20
N GLU A 223 -0.82 -13.77 -25.10
CA GLU A 223 -2.12 -13.71 -25.76
C GLU A 223 -2.94 -12.49 -25.31
N TYR A 224 -3.01 -12.24 -24.00
CA TYR A 224 -3.65 -11.04 -23.46
C TYR A 224 -2.91 -9.77 -23.89
N ALA A 225 -1.57 -9.76 -23.85
CA ALA A 225 -0.76 -8.63 -24.28
C ALA A 225 -1.05 -8.23 -25.75
N ASP A 226 -1.17 -9.20 -26.65
CA ASP A 226 -1.50 -8.96 -28.05
C ASP A 226 -2.93 -8.39 -28.19
N ALA A 227 -3.89 -8.91 -27.42
CA ALA A 227 -5.28 -8.46 -27.46
C ALA A 227 -5.46 -7.02 -26.92
N ILE A 228 -4.74 -6.65 -25.85
CA ILE A 228 -4.86 -5.32 -25.21
C ILE A 228 -3.92 -4.26 -25.80
N ALA A 229 -2.88 -4.64 -26.55
CA ALA A 229 -1.92 -3.69 -27.11
C ALA A 229 -2.57 -2.57 -27.93
N PRO A 230 -3.58 -2.80 -28.79
CA PRO A 230 -4.24 -1.73 -29.53
C PRO A 230 -5.05 -0.75 -28.69
N LEU A 231 -5.34 -1.09 -27.43
CA LEU A 231 -6.17 -0.30 -26.54
C LEU A 231 -5.38 0.80 -25.82
N GLU A 232 -4.05 0.79 -25.90
CA GLU A 232 -3.14 1.75 -25.24
C GLU A 232 -3.47 1.96 -23.75
N LEU A 233 -3.67 0.86 -23.01
CA LEU A 233 -4.00 0.89 -21.59
C LEU A 233 -2.93 1.61 -20.78
N ARG A 234 -3.33 2.16 -19.63
CA ARG A 234 -2.40 2.84 -18.72
C ARG A 234 -1.30 1.91 -18.24
N TRP A 235 -1.66 0.68 -17.85
CA TRP A 235 -0.73 -0.42 -17.62
C TRP A 235 -1.42 -1.79 -17.61
N TYR A 236 -0.60 -2.82 -17.80
CA TYR A 236 -0.91 -4.22 -17.63
C TYR A 236 -0.20 -4.70 -16.36
N GLU A 237 -0.98 -5.00 -15.31
CA GLU A 237 -0.48 -5.25 -13.96
C GLU A 237 -0.40 -6.73 -13.66
N GLU A 238 0.74 -7.12 -13.09
CA GLU A 238 1.06 -8.45 -12.56
C GLU A 238 0.54 -9.61 -13.43
N PRO A 239 0.86 -9.66 -14.72
CA PRO A 239 0.37 -10.75 -15.57
C PRO A 239 0.93 -12.12 -15.19
N LEU A 240 2.14 -12.17 -14.63
CA LEU A 240 2.93 -13.36 -14.35
C LEU A 240 3.23 -13.49 -12.85
N ASP A 241 3.68 -14.67 -12.42
CA ASP A 241 4.17 -14.86 -11.05
C ASP A 241 5.15 -13.72 -10.68
N PRO A 242 4.89 -12.96 -9.62
CA PRO A 242 5.67 -11.78 -9.25
C PRO A 242 7.14 -12.08 -8.93
N LEU A 243 7.50 -13.33 -8.63
CA LEU A 243 8.87 -13.75 -8.34
C LEU A 243 9.59 -14.37 -9.55
N ASP A 244 8.89 -14.61 -10.66
CA ASP A 244 9.54 -15.10 -11.89
C ASP A 244 10.02 -13.93 -12.76
N TYR A 245 11.17 -13.38 -12.40
CA TYR A 245 11.76 -12.23 -13.08
C TYR A 245 12.12 -12.50 -14.54
N LEU A 246 12.47 -13.75 -14.89
CA LEU A 246 12.80 -14.10 -16.27
C LEU A 246 11.58 -14.08 -17.18
N LEU A 247 10.45 -14.55 -16.70
CA LEU A 247 9.20 -14.46 -17.46
C LEU A 247 8.74 -13.00 -17.62
N HIS A 248 8.89 -12.17 -16.58
CA HIS A 248 8.66 -10.72 -16.71
C HIS A 248 9.55 -10.10 -17.79
N ALA A 249 10.83 -10.43 -17.83
CA ALA A 249 11.77 -9.95 -18.85
C ALA A 249 11.36 -10.41 -20.26
N ALA A 250 10.93 -11.66 -20.41
CA ALA A 250 10.45 -12.19 -21.68
C ALA A 250 9.19 -11.44 -22.17
N LEU A 251 8.21 -11.21 -21.29
CA LEU A 251 7.02 -10.43 -21.61
C LEU A 251 7.37 -8.98 -22.00
N ALA A 252 8.26 -8.33 -21.24
CA ALA A 252 8.70 -6.95 -21.48
C ALA A 252 9.35 -6.74 -22.85
N THR A 253 9.95 -7.78 -23.45
CA THR A 253 10.50 -7.72 -24.82
C THR A 253 9.41 -7.76 -25.92
N ARG A 254 8.22 -8.26 -25.60
CA ARG A 254 7.12 -8.47 -26.54
C ARG A 254 6.01 -7.43 -26.39
N TYR A 255 5.70 -7.04 -25.17
CA TYR A 255 4.67 -6.04 -24.88
C TYR A 255 5.27 -4.64 -24.79
N SER A 256 4.91 -3.77 -25.71
CA SER A 256 5.44 -2.39 -25.79
C SER A 256 4.75 -1.42 -24.82
N GLY A 257 3.53 -1.75 -24.36
CA GLY A 257 2.78 -0.95 -23.38
C GLY A 257 3.42 -0.97 -21.99
N PRO A 258 2.98 -0.07 -21.08
CA PRO A 258 3.48 -0.06 -19.72
C PRO A 258 3.08 -1.31 -18.94
N LEU A 259 4.03 -1.90 -18.21
CA LEU A 259 3.82 -2.95 -17.21
C LEU A 259 3.75 -2.32 -15.81
N ALA A 260 3.02 -2.93 -14.91
CA ALA A 260 3.02 -2.59 -13.49
C ALA A 260 3.16 -3.86 -12.65
N THR A 261 3.97 -3.81 -11.59
CA THR A 261 4.15 -4.94 -10.67
C THR A 261 4.84 -4.49 -9.39
N GLY A 262 4.86 -5.36 -8.39
CA GLY A 262 5.64 -5.16 -7.18
C GLY A 262 4.86 -5.26 -5.87
N GLU A 263 3.53 -5.35 -5.91
CA GLU A 263 2.70 -5.46 -4.69
C GLU A 263 3.05 -6.70 -3.85
N ASN A 264 3.55 -7.75 -4.48
CA ASN A 264 3.95 -9.02 -3.87
C ASN A 264 5.46 -9.15 -3.60
N LEU A 265 6.23 -8.07 -3.71
CA LEU A 265 7.65 -8.02 -3.39
C LEU A 265 7.86 -7.37 -2.01
N PHE A 266 8.22 -8.19 -1.03
CA PHE A 266 8.16 -7.81 0.38
C PHE A 266 9.48 -7.42 1.00
N SER A 267 10.50 -7.11 0.18
CA SER A 267 11.78 -6.60 0.65
C SER A 267 12.48 -5.75 -0.41
N MET A 268 13.41 -4.91 0.01
CA MET A 268 14.29 -4.19 -0.91
C MET A 268 15.10 -5.15 -1.80
N GLN A 269 15.43 -6.35 -1.30
CA GLN A 269 16.17 -7.36 -2.06
C GLN A 269 15.33 -7.93 -3.21
N ASP A 270 14.04 -8.22 -2.97
CA ASP A 270 13.12 -8.68 -4.02
C ASP A 270 12.90 -7.58 -5.07
N CYS A 271 12.67 -6.34 -4.61
CA CYS A 271 12.56 -5.17 -5.48
C CYS A 271 13.83 -4.98 -6.35
N ARG A 272 15.02 -5.12 -5.75
CA ARG A 272 16.29 -5.04 -6.46
C ARG A 272 16.44 -6.14 -7.50
N ASN A 273 16.01 -7.35 -7.20
CA ASN A 273 16.07 -8.46 -8.13
C ASN A 273 15.13 -8.25 -9.32
N LEU A 274 13.91 -7.73 -9.07
CA LEU A 274 12.99 -7.31 -10.14
C LEU A 274 13.67 -6.28 -11.07
N ILE A 275 14.27 -5.22 -10.51
CA ILE A 275 14.94 -4.16 -11.29
C ILE A 275 16.10 -4.70 -12.11
N ARG A 276 16.85 -5.66 -11.58
CA ARG A 276 18.04 -6.24 -12.26
C ARG A 276 17.68 -7.27 -13.31
N HIS A 277 16.62 -8.02 -13.12
CA HIS A 277 16.36 -9.24 -13.88
C HIS A 277 14.98 -9.28 -14.54
N GLY A 278 14.03 -8.44 -14.12
CA GLY A 278 12.65 -8.44 -14.62
C GLY A 278 12.42 -7.68 -15.94
N GLY A 279 13.48 -7.11 -16.54
CA GLY A 279 13.37 -6.44 -17.83
C GLY A 279 12.51 -5.17 -17.85
N LEU A 280 12.15 -4.64 -16.68
CA LEU A 280 11.32 -3.44 -16.56
C LEU A 280 12.04 -2.18 -17.07
N ARG A 281 11.28 -1.23 -17.58
CA ARG A 281 11.73 -0.04 -18.28
C ARG A 281 11.44 1.22 -17.47
N SER A 282 12.48 1.91 -17.02
CA SER A 282 12.37 3.07 -16.12
C SER A 282 11.68 4.29 -16.75
N ASP A 283 11.52 4.32 -18.08
CA ASP A 283 10.84 5.39 -18.80
C ASP A 283 9.31 5.24 -18.83
N ARG A 284 8.77 4.02 -18.60
CA ARG A 284 7.33 3.75 -18.76
C ARG A 284 6.70 2.85 -17.73
N ASP A 285 7.39 1.83 -17.21
CA ASP A 285 6.83 0.85 -16.29
C ASP A 285 6.61 1.43 -14.87
N VAL A 286 5.69 0.83 -14.11
CA VAL A 286 5.23 1.31 -12.81
C VAL A 286 5.58 0.28 -11.73
N LEU A 287 6.03 0.77 -10.58
CA LEU A 287 6.44 -0.03 -9.44
C LEU A 287 5.43 0.14 -8.30
N GLN A 288 4.81 -0.95 -7.87
CA GLN A 288 3.68 -0.92 -6.93
C GLN A 288 4.04 -1.50 -5.55
N PHE A 289 5.30 -1.38 -5.13
CA PHE A 289 5.74 -1.84 -3.81
C PHE A 289 4.86 -1.25 -2.70
N ASP A 290 4.36 -2.12 -1.82
CA ASP A 290 3.48 -1.73 -0.71
C ASP A 290 4.30 -1.51 0.57
N PRO A 291 4.40 -0.27 1.08
CA PRO A 291 5.16 0.02 2.29
C PRO A 291 4.63 -0.68 3.54
N ALA A 292 3.34 -1.03 3.58
CA ALA A 292 2.75 -1.74 4.73
C ALA A 292 2.99 -3.26 4.69
N LEU A 293 3.26 -3.84 3.52
CA LEU A 293 3.57 -5.26 3.35
C LEU A 293 5.07 -5.56 3.36
N SER A 294 5.91 -4.60 2.99
CA SER A 294 7.36 -4.79 2.80
C SER A 294 8.18 -4.16 3.92
N TYR A 295 8.05 -4.64 5.14
CA TYR A 295 8.79 -4.20 6.34
C TYR A 295 8.61 -2.73 6.74
N GLY A 296 7.60 -2.02 6.22
CA GLY A 296 7.29 -0.67 6.59
C GLY A 296 8.02 0.42 5.81
N LEU A 297 7.85 1.66 6.25
CA LEU A 297 8.39 2.85 5.58
C LEU A 297 9.93 2.91 5.66
N VAL A 298 10.54 2.39 6.72
CA VAL A 298 12.01 2.34 6.83
C VAL A 298 12.60 1.52 5.68
N GLU A 299 12.06 0.35 5.38
CA GLU A 299 12.50 -0.48 4.24
C GLU A 299 12.10 0.15 2.91
N TYR A 300 10.93 0.79 2.85
CA TYR A 300 10.48 1.47 1.63
C TYR A 300 11.42 2.61 1.22
N MET A 301 11.94 3.38 2.17
CA MET A 301 12.95 4.40 1.89
C MET A 301 14.26 3.80 1.35
N ARG A 302 14.71 2.66 1.89
CA ARG A 302 15.85 1.91 1.35
C ARG A 302 15.57 1.43 -0.09
N THR A 303 14.33 1.03 -0.36
CA THR A 303 13.90 0.66 -1.72
C THR A 303 13.96 1.85 -2.66
N LEU A 304 13.50 3.04 -2.25
CA LEU A 304 13.60 4.25 -3.06
C LEU A 304 15.06 4.66 -3.33
N ASP A 305 15.95 4.50 -2.35
CA ASP A 305 17.37 4.75 -2.52
C ASP A 305 18.00 3.75 -3.53
N MET A 306 17.68 2.47 -3.39
CA MET A 306 18.10 1.44 -4.34
C MET A 306 17.61 1.74 -5.76
N LEU A 307 16.35 2.16 -5.91
CA LEU A 307 15.79 2.54 -7.21
C LEU A 307 16.54 3.72 -7.83
N ARG A 308 16.80 4.76 -7.06
CA ARG A 308 17.56 5.95 -7.51
C ARG A 308 18.96 5.58 -7.99
N MET A 309 19.64 4.69 -7.25
CA MET A 309 20.96 4.17 -7.64
C MET A 309 20.95 3.35 -8.94
N ASN A 310 19.79 2.81 -9.33
CA ASN A 310 19.59 2.06 -10.57
C ASN A 310 18.91 2.90 -11.67
N GLY A 311 18.89 4.23 -11.56
CA GLY A 311 18.37 5.13 -12.60
C GLY A 311 16.85 5.27 -12.65
N TRP A 312 16.14 4.82 -11.61
CA TRP A 312 14.68 4.95 -11.51
C TRP A 312 14.29 6.22 -10.76
N SER A 313 13.26 6.90 -11.24
CA SER A 313 12.62 7.99 -10.54
C SER A 313 11.61 7.47 -9.51
N SER A 314 11.52 8.13 -8.34
CA SER A 314 10.43 7.89 -7.38
C SER A 314 9.03 8.10 -7.99
N ARG A 315 8.93 8.89 -9.05
CA ARG A 315 7.70 9.10 -9.82
C ARG A 315 7.20 7.82 -10.56
N ARG A 316 7.99 6.78 -10.60
CA ARG A 316 7.55 5.46 -11.11
C ARG A 316 6.91 4.59 -10.03
N CYS A 317 7.02 4.98 -8.77
CA CYS A 317 6.40 4.28 -7.66
C CYS A 317 4.95 4.77 -7.46
N VAL A 318 4.01 3.83 -7.51
CA VAL A 318 2.58 4.03 -7.24
C VAL A 318 2.18 2.91 -6.26
N PRO A 319 2.30 3.14 -4.94
CA PRO A 319 2.09 2.08 -3.95
C PRO A 319 0.73 1.40 -4.06
N HIS A 320 0.75 0.08 -3.90
CA HIS A 320 -0.42 -0.75 -3.64
C HIS A 320 -0.99 -0.46 -2.25
N GLY A 321 -2.19 -0.94 -1.98
CA GLY A 321 -2.82 -0.97 -0.66
C GLY A 321 -3.93 0.07 -0.47
N GLY A 322 -3.94 1.12 -1.26
CA GLY A 322 -5.06 2.07 -1.35
C GLY A 322 -5.47 2.72 -0.02
N HIS A 323 -4.52 2.95 0.89
CA HIS A 323 -4.80 3.45 2.24
C HIS A 323 -4.07 4.76 2.55
N GLN A 324 -4.48 5.40 3.65
CA GLN A 324 -4.00 6.73 4.08
C GLN A 324 -2.48 6.78 4.31
N PHE A 325 -1.86 5.70 4.80
CA PHE A 325 -0.41 5.65 5.03
C PHE A 325 0.39 5.80 3.73
N ALA A 326 0.08 4.99 2.71
CA ALA A 326 0.76 5.06 1.42
C ALA A 326 0.52 6.41 0.74
N LEU A 327 -0.67 7.02 0.92
CA LEU A 327 -0.95 8.37 0.41
C LEU A 327 -0.05 9.44 1.05
N ASN A 328 0.21 9.38 2.37
CA ASN A 328 1.16 10.27 3.04
C ASN A 328 2.57 10.14 2.45
N ILE A 329 3.01 8.91 2.18
CA ILE A 329 4.33 8.64 1.58
C ILE A 329 4.39 9.21 0.15
N ALA A 330 3.33 9.00 -0.64
CA ALA A 330 3.25 9.51 -2.01
C ALA A 330 3.37 11.03 -2.08
N VAL A 331 2.71 11.75 -1.19
CA VAL A 331 2.79 13.22 -1.10
C VAL A 331 4.15 13.68 -0.58
N GLY A 332 4.60 13.13 0.56
CA GLY A 332 5.81 13.60 1.25
C GLY A 332 7.11 13.28 0.51
N LEU A 333 7.17 12.16 -0.19
CA LEU A 333 8.35 11.72 -0.96
C LEU A 333 8.20 11.90 -2.47
N GLN A 334 7.12 12.57 -2.90
CA GLN A 334 6.86 12.90 -4.30
C GLN A 334 6.88 11.66 -5.22
N LEU A 335 6.07 10.65 -4.89
CA LEU A 335 5.91 9.45 -5.73
C LEU A 335 5.03 9.75 -6.96
N GLY A 336 4.81 8.75 -7.82
CA GLY A 336 3.98 8.88 -9.02
C GLY A 336 2.49 8.99 -8.75
N GLY A 337 2.04 8.50 -7.60
CA GLY A 337 0.64 8.47 -7.21
C GLY A 337 0.39 7.46 -6.10
N ASN A 338 -0.86 7.09 -5.90
CA ASN A 338 -1.28 6.08 -4.92
C ASN A 338 -2.54 5.36 -5.41
N GLU A 339 -2.65 4.09 -5.11
CA GLU A 339 -3.89 3.33 -5.28
C GLU A 339 -5.00 3.86 -4.37
N SER A 340 -6.25 3.65 -4.72
CA SER A 340 -7.40 3.94 -3.85
C SER A 340 -8.44 2.83 -3.93
N TYR A 341 -9.01 2.50 -2.78
CA TYR A 341 -10.09 1.52 -2.65
C TYR A 341 -11.38 2.19 -2.16
N PRO A 342 -12.09 2.94 -3.00
CA PRO A 342 -13.36 3.52 -2.59
C PRO A 342 -14.40 2.41 -2.36
N HIS A 343 -14.85 2.24 -1.11
CA HIS A 343 -15.78 1.20 -0.63
C HIS A 343 -15.30 -0.25 -0.67
N VAL A 344 -14.03 -0.48 -0.98
CA VAL A 344 -13.41 -1.80 -0.94
C VAL A 344 -12.50 -1.89 0.28
N PHE A 345 -12.46 -3.04 0.94
CA PHE A 345 -11.65 -3.29 2.14
C PHE A 345 -11.93 -2.35 3.32
N ALA A 346 -13.19 -1.91 3.47
CA ALA A 346 -13.56 -1.10 4.62
C ALA A 346 -13.33 -1.85 5.95
N PRO A 347 -12.87 -1.16 7.00
CA PRO A 347 -12.61 0.28 7.06
C PRO A 347 -11.19 0.71 6.65
N PHE A 348 -10.31 -0.22 6.23
CA PHE A 348 -8.88 0.00 6.01
C PHE A 348 -8.58 0.72 4.69
N GLY A 349 -9.26 0.32 3.59
CA GLY A 349 -9.09 0.93 2.27
C GLY A 349 -9.69 2.34 2.19
N GLY A 350 -9.16 3.17 1.27
CA GLY A 350 -9.57 4.55 1.06
C GLY A 350 -8.92 5.55 2.02
N PHE A 351 -9.32 6.80 1.93
CA PHE A 351 -8.68 7.95 2.59
C PHE A 351 -9.54 8.51 3.73
N ALA A 352 -9.06 9.55 4.42
CA ALA A 352 -9.82 10.28 5.42
C ALA A 352 -11.13 10.84 4.82
N ASP A 353 -12.16 10.97 5.65
CA ASP A 353 -13.52 11.26 5.18
C ASP A 353 -13.63 12.60 4.42
N ASP A 354 -12.80 13.59 4.77
CA ASP A 354 -12.77 14.90 4.12
C ASP A 354 -11.83 14.97 2.90
N CYS A 355 -11.16 13.87 2.54
CA CYS A 355 -10.28 13.80 1.38
C CYS A 355 -11.07 13.61 0.08
N ALA A 356 -11.62 14.70 -0.47
CA ALA A 356 -12.30 14.66 -1.75
C ALA A 356 -11.33 14.43 -2.90
N VAL A 357 -11.68 13.49 -3.79
CA VAL A 357 -10.95 13.28 -5.05
C VAL A 357 -11.52 14.21 -6.12
N ARG A 358 -10.65 14.89 -6.86
CA ARG A 358 -11.00 15.75 -8.00
C ARG A 358 -10.01 15.51 -9.13
N ASP A 359 -10.49 15.12 -10.29
CA ASP A 359 -9.67 14.75 -11.46
C ASP A 359 -8.54 13.77 -11.11
N SER A 360 -8.90 12.70 -10.40
CA SER A 360 -7.95 11.72 -9.87
C SER A 360 -6.85 12.35 -9.01
N ARG A 361 -7.11 13.44 -8.31
CA ARG A 361 -6.17 14.04 -7.36
C ARG A 361 -6.81 14.24 -6.01
N VAL A 362 -6.01 14.05 -4.97
CA VAL A 362 -6.44 14.19 -3.57
C VAL A 362 -5.39 14.99 -2.79
N ALA A 363 -5.85 15.96 -1.99
CA ALA A 363 -5.03 16.65 -1.01
C ALA A 363 -5.14 15.98 0.35
N LEU A 364 -4.05 15.93 1.09
CA LEU A 364 -4.04 15.43 2.46
C LEU A 364 -4.39 16.54 3.45
N PRO A 365 -5.12 16.23 4.54
CA PRO A 365 -5.38 17.18 5.60
C PRO A 365 -4.11 17.48 6.42
N ASP A 366 -4.08 18.65 7.04
CA ASP A 366 -3.01 19.06 7.98
C ASP A 366 -3.31 18.53 9.40
N ILE A 367 -3.31 17.20 9.54
CA ILE A 367 -3.59 16.50 10.80
C ILE A 367 -2.35 15.76 11.24
N PRO A 368 -1.88 15.92 12.51
CA PRO A 368 -0.71 15.20 13.02
C PRO A 368 -0.84 13.68 12.92
N GLY A 369 0.26 13.02 12.54
CA GLY A 369 0.27 11.58 12.31
C GLY A 369 -0.06 11.22 10.87
N ILE A 370 -0.55 9.99 10.67
CA ILE A 370 -1.05 9.50 9.38
C ILE A 370 -2.45 10.08 9.09
N GLY A 371 -3.16 10.53 10.14
CA GLY A 371 -4.50 11.09 10.02
C GLY A 371 -5.61 10.03 10.07
N PHE A 372 -5.37 8.90 10.73
CA PHE A 372 -6.38 7.84 10.88
C PHE A 372 -7.62 8.31 11.66
N GLU A 373 -7.46 9.28 12.55
CA GLU A 373 -8.53 9.90 13.33
C GLU A 373 -9.56 10.60 12.47
N ALA A 374 -9.17 11.06 11.28
CA ALA A 374 -10.07 11.71 10.32
C ALA A 374 -10.83 10.70 9.43
N LYS A 375 -10.68 9.40 9.66
CA LYS A 375 -11.43 8.33 9.00
C LYS A 375 -12.31 7.63 10.03
N ALA A 376 -13.53 8.11 10.23
CA ALA A 376 -14.40 7.74 11.33
C ALA A 376 -14.60 6.22 11.49
N ALA A 377 -14.81 5.50 10.39
CA ALA A 377 -15.01 4.06 10.42
C ALA A 377 -13.76 3.30 10.86
N LEU A 378 -12.56 3.73 10.46
CA LEU A 378 -11.29 3.13 10.88
C LEU A 378 -10.97 3.50 12.33
N TYR A 379 -11.17 4.77 12.68
CA TYR A 379 -10.90 5.23 14.04
C TYR A 379 -11.81 4.58 15.08
N ALA A 380 -13.05 4.22 14.72
CA ALA A 380 -13.94 3.45 15.59
C ALA A 380 -13.36 2.08 15.98
N VAL A 381 -12.54 1.47 15.13
CA VAL A 381 -11.80 0.22 15.43
C VAL A 381 -10.61 0.49 16.34
N MET A 382 -9.92 1.61 16.15
CA MET A 382 -8.65 1.96 16.85
C MET A 382 -8.89 2.59 18.22
N LYS A 383 -9.92 3.44 18.36
CA LYS A 383 -10.18 4.21 19.57
C LYS A 383 -10.28 3.39 20.86
N PRO A 384 -10.96 2.22 20.92
CA PRO A 384 -11.03 1.40 22.14
C PRO A 384 -9.64 0.92 22.62
N MET A 385 -8.67 0.82 21.73
CA MET A 385 -7.30 0.41 22.10
C MET A 385 -6.57 1.49 22.94
N ILE A 386 -6.97 2.76 22.85
CA ILE A 386 -6.43 3.85 23.68
C ILE A 386 -6.90 3.69 25.12
N GLU A 387 -8.16 3.28 25.32
CA GLU A 387 -8.77 3.14 26.64
C GLU A 387 -8.15 1.99 27.44
N SER A 388 -7.52 1.04 26.76
CA SER A 388 -6.75 -0.06 27.38
C SER A 388 -5.33 0.33 27.81
N VAL A 389 -4.88 1.55 27.48
CA VAL A 389 -3.58 2.09 27.91
C VAL A 389 -3.70 2.54 29.38
N PRO A 390 -2.88 1.99 30.31
CA PRO A 390 -2.91 2.43 31.70
C PRO A 390 -2.68 3.95 31.78
N ALA A 391 -3.48 4.64 32.60
CA ALA A 391 -3.19 6.02 32.93
C ALA A 391 -1.85 6.05 33.70
N ILE A 392 -0.82 6.67 33.13
CA ILE A 392 0.50 6.89 33.76
C ILE A 392 0.43 8.15 34.59
#